data_5f8f76616daa776cea5c73ba7e9b12bd
#
_entry.id   5f8f76616daa776cea5c73ba7e9b12bd
#
_cell.length_a   1.000
_cell.length_b   1.000
_cell.length_c   1.000
_cell.angle_alpha   90.00
_cell.angle_beta   90.00
_cell.angle_gamma   90.00
#
_symmetry.space_group_name_H-M   'P 1'
#
loop_
_entity.id
_entity.type
_entity.pdbx_description
1 polymer ?
#
loop_
_entity_poly.entity_id
_entity_poly.type
_entity_poly.pdbx_seq_one_letter_code
_entity_poly.pdbx_strand_id
1 'polypeptide(L)'
;MKEYKFANGEILSYEDSGENFSQVLVYHHGMLAQMPKAVAKFCEENQIRLILVYRGGHFKSSLFKNDDTLLKFGLRMKEFLSGIGVVKFSVLGESTGAIYTLATAAACERMVQNLFLLSPFVALKELLPLFTNGAQLEQIYGFLRNASIDEAVMATKNMYANASPTMLRLVEPQIEGIGFDSWMQARPLGFEIGKIEQNSIVWHSKEDKEAPFEAVLQISKMLPRCELIGSSDTCGGQKAILGFLEIIKEKI
;
A
#
# COMPACT_ATOMS: atom_id res chain seq x y z
N MET A 1 6.35 -11.91 -13.72
CA MET A 1 7.00 -10.68 -13.18
C MET A 1 7.64 -9.93 -14.32
N LYS A 2 7.33 -8.65 -14.48
CA LYS A 2 7.90 -7.71 -15.47
C LYS A 2 8.79 -6.70 -14.75
N GLU A 3 9.58 -5.95 -15.50
CA GLU A 3 10.47 -4.91 -14.99
C GLU A 3 10.28 -3.63 -15.81
N TYR A 4 10.14 -2.51 -15.12
CA TYR A 4 10.19 -1.17 -15.70
C TYR A 4 11.49 -0.50 -15.27
N LYS A 5 12.24 0.02 -16.24
CA LYS A 5 13.51 0.70 -15.98
C LYS A 5 13.34 2.20 -16.10
N PHE A 6 13.57 2.90 -15.00
CA PHE A 6 13.59 4.37 -14.96
C PHE A 6 14.81 4.95 -15.67
N ALA A 7 14.75 6.23 -16.05
CA ALA A 7 15.84 6.93 -16.72
C ALA A 7 17.15 6.94 -15.90
N ASN A 8 17.06 6.92 -14.58
CA ASN A 8 18.22 6.85 -13.67
C ASN A 8 18.79 5.44 -13.49
N GLY A 9 18.24 4.44 -14.19
CA GLY A 9 18.68 3.04 -14.15
C GLY A 9 18.05 2.20 -13.06
N GLU A 10 17.27 2.77 -12.14
CA GLU A 10 16.51 2.02 -11.15
C GLU A 10 15.43 1.16 -11.80
N ILE A 11 15.07 0.06 -11.16
CA ILE A 11 14.11 -0.91 -11.67
C ILE A 11 12.93 -1.00 -10.72
N LEU A 12 11.71 -1.01 -11.27
CA LEU A 12 10.48 -1.38 -10.58
C LEU A 12 9.99 -2.71 -11.15
N SER A 13 9.90 -3.73 -10.31
CA SER A 13 9.29 -4.99 -10.71
C SER A 13 7.79 -4.99 -10.43
N TYR A 14 7.01 -5.64 -11.29
CA TYR A 14 5.56 -5.67 -11.19
C TYR A 14 4.97 -6.91 -11.87
N GLU A 15 3.75 -7.22 -11.53
CA GLU A 15 2.91 -8.16 -12.29
C GLU A 15 1.84 -7.37 -13.04
N ASP A 16 1.48 -7.84 -14.21
CA ASP A 16 0.53 -7.18 -15.10
C ASP A 16 -0.25 -8.27 -15.84
N SER A 17 -1.51 -8.36 -15.57
CA SER A 17 -2.42 -9.36 -16.15
C SER A 17 -3.65 -8.68 -16.73
N GLY A 18 -4.16 -9.19 -17.86
CA GLY A 18 -5.31 -8.61 -18.53
C GLY A 18 -4.99 -7.33 -19.30
N GLU A 19 -3.82 -7.23 -19.94
CA GLU A 19 -3.35 -6.05 -20.66
C GLU A 19 -4.32 -5.53 -21.73
N ASN A 20 -5.20 -6.40 -22.25
CA ASN A 20 -6.23 -6.04 -23.24
C ASN A 20 -7.51 -5.46 -22.62
N PHE A 21 -7.62 -5.46 -21.30
CA PHE A 21 -8.79 -4.91 -20.61
C PHE A 21 -8.66 -3.41 -20.42
N SER A 22 -9.77 -2.68 -20.60
CA SER A 22 -9.80 -1.23 -20.54
C SER A 22 -9.86 -0.67 -19.12
N GLN A 23 -10.47 -1.40 -18.19
CA GLN A 23 -10.52 -1.06 -16.78
C GLN A 23 -9.21 -1.52 -16.11
N VAL A 24 -8.58 -0.64 -15.34
CA VAL A 24 -7.27 -0.91 -14.73
C VAL A 24 -7.36 -0.75 -13.22
N LEU A 25 -6.89 -1.76 -12.49
CA LEU A 25 -6.70 -1.72 -11.04
C LEU A 25 -5.22 -1.84 -10.72
N VAL A 26 -4.66 -0.79 -10.12
CA VAL A 26 -3.31 -0.81 -9.55
C VAL A 26 -3.40 -1.26 -8.10
N TYR A 27 -2.61 -2.25 -7.72
CA TYR A 27 -2.66 -2.84 -6.39
C TYR A 27 -1.34 -2.61 -5.63
N HIS A 28 -1.44 -1.99 -4.47
CA HIS A 28 -0.36 -1.84 -3.49
C HIS A 28 -0.54 -2.85 -2.36
N HIS A 29 0.34 -3.85 -2.32
CA HIS A 29 0.32 -4.94 -1.34
C HIS A 29 0.51 -4.46 0.11
N GLY A 30 0.15 -5.29 1.08
CA GLY A 30 0.46 -5.08 2.49
C GLY A 30 1.96 -5.17 2.81
N MET A 31 2.32 -5.49 4.04
CA MET A 31 3.73 -5.63 4.44
C MET A 31 4.44 -6.75 3.66
N LEU A 32 3.77 -7.87 3.45
CA LEU A 32 4.26 -8.94 2.57
C LEU A 32 3.76 -8.70 1.14
N ALA A 33 4.69 -8.67 0.20
CA ALA A 33 4.38 -8.46 -1.21
C ALA A 33 3.79 -9.75 -1.82
N GLN A 34 2.51 -9.95 -1.57
CA GLN A 34 1.73 -11.07 -2.10
C GLN A 34 0.45 -10.55 -2.75
N MET A 35 0.06 -11.19 -3.85
CA MET A 35 -1.24 -10.96 -4.47
C MET A 35 -2.26 -11.93 -3.84
N PRO A 36 -3.32 -11.43 -3.19
CA PRO A 36 -4.42 -12.29 -2.76
C PRO A 36 -5.06 -12.96 -3.99
N LYS A 37 -5.14 -14.30 -3.95
CA LYS A 37 -5.75 -15.07 -5.07
C LYS A 37 -7.17 -14.61 -5.40
N ALA A 38 -7.92 -14.15 -4.40
CA ALA A 38 -9.27 -13.63 -4.58
C ALA A 38 -9.27 -12.37 -5.46
N VAL A 39 -8.30 -11.44 -5.27
CA VAL A 39 -8.17 -10.23 -6.08
C VAL A 39 -7.82 -10.57 -7.53
N ALA A 40 -6.82 -11.46 -7.73
CA ALA A 40 -6.43 -11.87 -9.07
C ALA A 40 -7.59 -12.53 -9.84
N LYS A 41 -8.28 -13.48 -9.19
CA LYS A 41 -9.46 -14.17 -9.76
C LYS A 41 -10.59 -13.18 -10.07
N PHE A 42 -10.91 -12.29 -9.16
CA PHE A 42 -11.93 -11.27 -9.36
C PHE A 42 -11.63 -10.38 -10.57
N CYS A 43 -10.38 -9.90 -10.71
CA CYS A 43 -9.99 -9.06 -11.84
C CYS A 43 -10.10 -9.81 -13.17
N GLU A 44 -9.70 -11.08 -13.22
CA GLU A 44 -9.83 -11.94 -14.40
C GLU A 44 -11.31 -12.13 -14.80
N GLU A 45 -12.18 -12.50 -13.85
CA GLU A 45 -13.61 -12.74 -14.07
C GLU A 45 -14.40 -11.48 -14.49
N ASN A 46 -13.94 -10.30 -14.08
CA ASN A 46 -14.57 -9.01 -14.40
C ASN A 46 -13.85 -8.21 -15.49
N GLN A 47 -12.89 -8.82 -16.20
CA GLN A 47 -12.14 -8.19 -17.29
C GLN A 47 -11.43 -6.88 -16.87
N ILE A 48 -10.82 -6.89 -15.69
CA ILE A 48 -10.05 -5.79 -15.12
C ILE A 48 -8.56 -6.11 -15.28
N ARG A 49 -7.79 -5.20 -15.92
CA ARG A 49 -6.33 -5.28 -15.94
C ARG A 49 -5.79 -5.03 -14.54
N LEU A 50 -5.09 -6.01 -13.99
CA LEU A 50 -4.52 -5.94 -12.65
C LEU A 50 -3.01 -5.71 -12.72
N ILE A 51 -2.55 -4.62 -12.09
CA ILE A 51 -1.14 -4.28 -11.99
C ILE A 51 -0.74 -4.33 -10.52
N LEU A 52 -0.04 -5.39 -10.10
CA LEU A 52 0.59 -5.48 -8.79
C LEU A 52 1.97 -4.84 -8.84
N VAL A 53 2.20 -3.85 -8.01
CA VAL A 53 3.49 -3.16 -7.90
C VAL A 53 4.29 -3.73 -6.74
N TYR A 54 5.51 -4.18 -7.01
CA TYR A 54 6.48 -4.54 -5.99
C TYR A 54 7.28 -3.30 -5.60
N ARG A 55 7.02 -2.78 -4.41
CA ARG A 55 7.67 -1.55 -3.91
C ARG A 55 9.18 -1.71 -3.77
N GLY A 56 9.88 -0.62 -3.50
CA GLY A 56 11.33 -0.61 -3.40
C GLY A 56 11.89 -1.71 -2.48
N GLY A 57 12.91 -2.42 -2.94
CA GLY A 57 13.54 -3.53 -2.21
C GLY A 57 12.75 -4.84 -2.19
N HIS A 58 11.50 -4.88 -2.68
CA HIS A 58 10.77 -6.13 -2.84
C HIS A 58 11.15 -6.80 -4.16
N PHE A 59 11.47 -8.09 -4.09
CA PHE A 59 11.89 -8.91 -5.23
C PHE A 59 13.00 -8.25 -6.05
N LYS A 60 12.73 -7.83 -7.30
CA LYS A 60 13.71 -7.23 -8.18
C LYS A 60 13.65 -5.69 -8.23
N SER A 61 12.79 -5.08 -7.45
CA SER A 61 12.72 -3.62 -7.36
C SER A 61 13.95 -3.05 -6.66
N SER A 62 14.53 -2.00 -7.23
CA SER A 62 15.61 -1.25 -6.60
C SER A 62 15.17 -0.65 -5.26
N LEU A 63 16.10 -0.46 -4.35
CA LEU A 63 15.90 0.44 -3.21
C LEU A 63 15.91 1.88 -3.74
N PHE A 64 14.77 2.55 -3.75
CA PHE A 64 14.63 3.92 -4.24
C PHE A 64 15.17 4.93 -3.24
N LYS A 65 16.52 4.94 -3.09
CA LYS A 65 17.24 5.66 -2.02
C LYS A 65 17.02 7.20 -2.02
N ASN A 66 16.59 7.75 -3.16
CA ASN A 66 16.32 9.19 -3.30
C ASN A 66 14.85 9.56 -2.99
N ASP A 67 14.01 8.58 -2.69
CA ASP A 67 12.63 8.83 -2.30
C ASP A 67 12.59 9.13 -0.79
N ASP A 68 12.70 10.41 -0.43
CA ASP A 68 12.69 10.89 0.96
C ASP A 68 11.29 11.35 1.44
N THR A 69 10.29 11.25 0.56
CA THR A 69 8.88 11.50 0.84
C THR A 69 7.99 10.48 0.12
N LEU A 70 6.81 10.25 0.68
CA LEU A 70 5.82 9.40 0.00
C LEU A 70 5.33 10.00 -1.32
N LEU A 71 5.31 11.33 -1.46
CA LEU A 71 4.98 11.98 -2.73
C LEU A 71 5.96 11.58 -3.85
N LYS A 72 7.27 11.45 -3.55
CA LYS A 72 8.24 11.00 -4.56
C LYS A 72 7.95 9.59 -5.04
N PHE A 73 7.53 8.68 -4.16
CA PHE A 73 7.01 7.38 -4.57
C PHE A 73 5.79 7.55 -5.51
N GLY A 74 4.83 8.39 -5.16
CA GLY A 74 3.67 8.66 -6.01
C GLY A 74 4.06 9.19 -7.40
N LEU A 75 5.03 10.10 -7.47
CA LEU A 75 5.56 10.62 -8.75
C LEU A 75 6.24 9.52 -9.58
N ARG A 76 6.94 8.60 -8.93
CA ARG A 76 7.52 7.39 -9.56
C ARG A 76 6.42 6.50 -10.13
N MET A 77 5.32 6.33 -9.41
CA MET A 77 4.16 5.60 -9.93
C MET A 77 3.56 6.26 -11.15
N LYS A 78 3.48 7.60 -11.17
CA LYS A 78 3.01 8.36 -12.34
C LYS A 78 3.89 8.12 -13.57
N GLU A 79 5.22 8.18 -13.40
CA GLU A 79 6.17 7.91 -14.48
C GLU A 79 6.01 6.47 -15.00
N PHE A 80 6.02 5.49 -14.10
CA PHE A 80 5.87 4.08 -14.43
C PHE A 80 4.58 3.80 -15.19
N LEU A 81 3.43 4.17 -14.63
CA LEU A 81 2.11 3.88 -15.21
C LEU A 81 1.94 4.58 -16.57
N SER A 82 2.40 5.82 -16.70
CA SER A 82 2.44 6.51 -18.01
C SER A 82 3.36 5.79 -19.01
N GLY A 83 4.51 5.31 -18.54
CA GLY A 83 5.50 4.61 -19.37
C GLY A 83 5.00 3.27 -19.90
N ILE A 84 4.07 2.59 -19.21
CA ILE A 84 3.41 1.36 -19.68
C ILE A 84 2.03 1.63 -20.34
N GLY A 85 1.73 2.90 -20.66
CA GLY A 85 0.54 3.28 -21.40
C GLY A 85 -0.76 3.33 -20.60
N VAL A 86 -0.69 3.35 -19.25
CA VAL A 86 -1.87 3.49 -18.40
C VAL A 86 -2.24 4.97 -18.29
N VAL A 87 -3.44 5.33 -18.77
CA VAL A 87 -3.96 6.71 -18.78
C VAL A 87 -4.91 6.96 -17.61
N LYS A 88 -5.76 5.98 -17.32
CA LYS A 88 -6.75 6.01 -16.24
C LYS A 88 -6.71 4.70 -15.48
N PHE A 89 -6.89 4.75 -14.16
CA PHE A 89 -6.91 3.55 -13.32
C PHE A 89 -7.62 3.83 -11.99
N SER A 90 -8.12 2.78 -11.36
CA SER A 90 -8.44 2.78 -9.94
C SER A 90 -7.27 2.19 -9.15
N VAL A 91 -7.11 2.58 -7.90
CA VAL A 91 -6.01 2.11 -7.06
C VAL A 91 -6.52 1.50 -5.77
N LEU A 92 -5.99 0.32 -5.42
CA LEU A 92 -6.31 -0.43 -4.21
C LEU A 92 -5.06 -0.61 -3.35
N GLY A 93 -5.15 -0.26 -2.09
CA GLY A 93 -4.11 -0.53 -1.10
C GLY A 93 -4.63 -1.38 0.05
N GLU A 94 -3.88 -2.42 0.38
CA GLU A 94 -4.15 -3.28 1.53
C GLU A 94 -3.17 -3.00 2.67
N SER A 95 -3.69 -2.89 3.91
CA SER A 95 -2.87 -2.73 5.11
C SER A 95 -1.86 -1.59 4.96
N THR A 96 -0.55 -1.85 5.08
CA THR A 96 0.53 -0.87 4.88
C THR A 96 0.61 -0.33 3.44
N GLY A 97 -0.01 -0.98 2.46
CA GLY A 97 -0.16 -0.47 1.10
C GLY A 97 -1.03 0.79 1.00
N ALA A 98 -1.86 1.05 2.01
CA ALA A 98 -2.77 2.19 2.04
C ALA A 98 -2.05 3.54 1.88
N ILE A 99 -0.92 3.75 2.58
CA ILE A 99 -0.19 5.02 2.50
C ILE A 99 0.42 5.26 1.12
N TYR A 100 0.82 4.19 0.42
CA TYR A 100 1.32 4.23 -0.95
C TYR A 100 0.20 4.49 -1.96
N THR A 101 -1.00 4.00 -1.66
CA THR A 101 -2.23 4.30 -2.43
C THR A 101 -2.59 5.77 -2.34
N LEU A 102 -2.54 6.36 -1.14
CA LEU A 102 -2.73 7.80 -0.94
C LEU A 102 -1.67 8.62 -1.69
N ALA A 103 -0.41 8.22 -1.63
CA ALA A 103 0.67 8.88 -2.36
C ALA A 103 0.50 8.79 -3.89
N THR A 104 0.07 7.63 -4.39
CA THR A 104 -0.24 7.43 -5.80
C THR A 104 -1.42 8.31 -6.24
N ALA A 105 -2.48 8.39 -5.44
CA ALA A 105 -3.64 9.24 -5.73
C ALA A 105 -3.26 10.73 -5.76
N ALA A 106 -2.46 11.18 -4.80
CA ALA A 106 -1.99 12.58 -4.74
C ALA A 106 -1.13 12.96 -5.96
N ALA A 107 -0.21 12.08 -6.39
CA ALA A 107 0.67 12.36 -7.53
C ALA A 107 0.00 12.18 -8.89
N CYS A 108 -0.96 11.25 -8.98
CA CYS A 108 -1.66 10.86 -10.21
C CYS A 108 -3.08 11.43 -10.30
N GLU A 109 -3.32 12.60 -9.73
CA GLU A 109 -4.64 13.24 -9.54
C GLU A 109 -5.59 13.07 -10.74
N ARG A 110 -5.11 13.31 -11.96
CA ARG A 110 -5.92 13.21 -13.19
C ARG A 110 -6.04 11.80 -13.75
N MET A 111 -5.25 10.84 -13.27
CA MET A 111 -5.22 9.46 -13.74
C MET A 111 -6.07 8.55 -12.86
N VAL A 112 -6.11 8.80 -11.54
CA VAL A 112 -6.86 7.98 -10.58
C VAL A 112 -8.35 8.31 -10.65
N GLN A 113 -9.16 7.27 -10.89
CA GLN A 113 -10.62 7.34 -10.94
C GLN A 113 -11.23 7.12 -9.56
N ASN A 114 -10.86 6.04 -8.90
CA ASN A 114 -11.32 5.69 -7.56
C ASN A 114 -10.14 5.21 -6.70
N LEU A 115 -10.27 5.44 -5.40
CA LEU A 115 -9.30 5.04 -4.38
C LEU A 115 -9.96 4.05 -3.42
N PHE A 116 -9.35 2.88 -3.26
CA PHE A 116 -9.84 1.82 -2.40
C PHE A 116 -8.80 1.48 -1.32
N LEU A 117 -9.23 1.44 -0.06
CA LEU A 117 -8.39 1.06 1.07
C LEU A 117 -9.02 -0.13 1.80
N LEU A 118 -8.31 -1.25 1.79
CA LEU A 118 -8.70 -2.48 2.48
C LEU A 118 -7.88 -2.63 3.76
N SER A 119 -8.54 -2.59 4.91
CA SER A 119 -7.91 -2.71 6.23
C SER A 119 -6.67 -1.82 6.36
N PRO A 120 -6.77 -0.51 6.10
CA PRO A 120 -5.60 0.35 6.01
C PRO A 120 -4.85 0.45 7.34
N PHE A 121 -3.53 0.34 7.27
CA PHE A 121 -2.61 0.69 8.33
C PHE A 121 -1.82 1.92 7.93
N VAL A 122 -2.12 3.07 8.54
CA VAL A 122 -1.46 4.34 8.26
C VAL A 122 -0.98 4.95 9.58
N ALA A 123 0.32 4.87 9.82
CA ALA A 123 0.94 5.28 11.09
C ALA A 123 1.35 6.76 11.06
N LEU A 124 0.40 7.67 10.87
CA LEU A 124 0.64 9.09 11.08
C LEU A 124 0.90 9.36 12.56
N LYS A 125 1.86 10.25 12.86
CA LYS A 125 2.29 10.54 14.24
C LYS A 125 1.11 10.92 15.15
N GLU A 126 0.20 11.72 14.64
CA GLU A 126 -1.00 12.18 15.36
C GLU A 126 -2.02 11.07 15.63
N LEU A 127 -1.96 9.95 14.91
CA LEU A 127 -2.86 8.83 15.08
C LEU A 127 -2.29 7.71 15.97
N LEU A 128 -0.98 7.70 16.21
CA LEU A 128 -0.32 6.66 17.02
C LEU A 128 -0.92 6.50 18.44
N PRO A 129 -1.38 7.58 19.13
CA PRO A 129 -2.03 7.42 20.43
C PRO A 129 -3.33 6.61 20.40
N LEU A 130 -3.96 6.45 19.24
CA LEU A 130 -5.19 5.66 19.09
C LEU A 130 -4.91 4.15 19.05
N PHE A 131 -3.67 3.74 18.76
CA PHE A 131 -3.29 2.33 18.68
C PHE A 131 -3.08 1.74 20.08
N THR A 132 -3.49 0.48 20.27
CA THR A 132 -3.31 -0.25 21.54
C THR A 132 -1.83 -0.29 21.96
N ASN A 133 -0.93 -0.42 20.99
CA ASN A 133 0.53 -0.40 21.18
C ASN A 133 1.16 0.93 20.75
N GLY A 134 0.42 2.03 20.83
CA GLY A 134 0.82 3.34 20.32
C GLY A 134 2.19 3.83 20.85
N ALA A 135 2.48 3.61 22.15
CA ALA A 135 3.77 3.96 22.71
C ALA A 135 4.94 3.18 22.07
N GLN A 136 4.74 1.89 21.78
CA GLN A 136 5.73 1.07 21.08
C GLN A 136 5.90 1.52 19.63
N LEU A 137 4.81 1.81 18.95
CA LEU A 137 4.84 2.35 17.58
C LEU A 137 5.58 3.70 17.54
N GLU A 138 5.34 4.59 18.50
CA GLU A 138 6.06 5.87 18.57
C GLU A 138 7.58 5.67 18.74
N GLN A 139 8.02 4.68 19.52
CA GLN A 139 9.44 4.34 19.65
C GLN A 139 10.01 3.82 18.32
N ILE A 140 9.29 2.90 17.65
CA ILE A 140 9.71 2.34 16.36
C ILE A 140 9.79 3.43 15.29
N TYR A 141 8.74 4.21 15.12
CA TYR A 141 8.72 5.28 14.12
C TYR A 141 9.64 6.43 14.51
N GLY A 142 9.85 6.68 15.81
CA GLY A 142 10.85 7.61 16.31
C GLY A 142 12.26 7.23 15.90
N PHE A 143 12.63 5.96 16.02
CA PHE A 143 13.88 5.42 15.49
C PHE A 143 13.95 5.56 13.97
N LEU A 144 12.94 5.07 13.25
CA LEU A 144 12.91 5.05 11.79
C LEU A 144 13.00 6.46 11.16
N ARG A 145 12.45 7.49 11.81
CA ARG A 145 12.55 8.88 11.33
C ARG A 145 14.00 9.37 11.21
N ASN A 146 14.89 8.85 12.06
CA ASN A 146 16.30 9.25 12.11
C ASN A 146 17.27 8.22 11.52
N ALA A 147 16.78 7.00 11.26
CA ALA A 147 17.56 5.91 10.72
C ALA A 147 17.88 6.09 9.23
N SER A 148 19.02 5.60 8.81
CA SER A 148 19.32 5.31 7.42
C SER A 148 18.49 4.10 6.93
N ILE A 149 18.41 3.91 5.61
CA ILE A 149 17.77 2.74 5.00
C ILE A 149 18.42 1.44 5.49
N ASP A 150 19.77 1.41 5.56
CA ASP A 150 20.52 0.23 5.98
C ASP A 150 20.24 -0.13 7.45
N GLU A 151 20.11 0.86 8.33
CA GLU A 151 19.71 0.65 9.73
C GLU A 151 18.28 0.14 9.86
N ALA A 152 17.34 0.65 9.07
CA ALA A 152 15.96 0.16 9.04
C ALA A 152 15.88 -1.30 8.55
N VAL A 153 16.62 -1.64 7.49
CA VAL A 153 16.72 -3.01 6.98
C VAL A 153 17.35 -3.93 8.03
N MET A 154 18.41 -3.48 8.71
CA MET A 154 19.05 -4.27 9.77
C MET A 154 18.10 -4.48 10.96
N ALA A 155 17.37 -3.44 11.40
CA ALA A 155 16.37 -3.56 12.46
C ALA A 155 15.28 -4.57 12.08
N THR A 156 14.84 -4.56 10.82
CA THR A 156 13.86 -5.54 10.30
C THR A 156 14.44 -6.97 10.32
N LYS A 157 15.67 -7.17 9.89
CA LYS A 157 16.35 -8.47 9.99
C LYS A 157 16.40 -8.99 11.42
N ASN A 158 16.75 -8.12 12.36
CA ASN A 158 16.81 -8.47 13.79
C ASN A 158 15.42 -8.82 14.35
N MET A 159 14.37 -8.11 13.96
CA MET A 159 12.99 -8.39 14.36
C MET A 159 12.54 -9.79 13.96
N TYR A 160 12.94 -10.25 12.77
CA TYR A 160 12.57 -11.57 12.26
C TYR A 160 13.60 -12.68 12.57
N ALA A 161 14.73 -12.38 13.23
CA ALA A 161 15.81 -13.35 13.47
C ALA A 161 15.35 -14.63 14.19
N ASN A 162 14.34 -14.52 15.05
CA ASN A 162 13.77 -15.64 15.81
C ASN A 162 12.36 -16.04 15.34
N ALA A 163 11.97 -15.64 14.13
CA ALA A 163 10.66 -15.99 13.59
C ALA A 163 10.58 -17.49 13.25
N SER A 164 9.36 -18.02 13.17
CA SER A 164 9.14 -19.42 12.81
C SER A 164 9.70 -19.70 11.40
N PRO A 165 10.11 -20.96 11.10
CA PRO A 165 10.58 -21.33 9.77
C PRO A 165 9.59 -21.01 8.64
N THR A 166 8.30 -21.05 8.93
CA THR A 166 7.24 -20.68 7.98
C THR A 166 7.26 -19.18 7.70
N MET A 167 7.39 -18.34 8.73
CA MET A 167 7.49 -16.90 8.59
C MET A 167 8.79 -16.50 7.87
N LEU A 168 9.92 -17.11 8.23
CA LEU A 168 11.21 -16.83 7.56
C LEU A 168 11.14 -17.07 6.05
N ARG A 169 10.56 -18.19 5.61
CA ARG A 169 10.38 -18.47 4.18
C ARG A 169 9.57 -17.39 3.43
N LEU A 170 8.66 -16.70 4.12
CA LEU A 170 7.88 -15.61 3.53
C LEU A 170 8.64 -14.28 3.53
N VAL A 171 9.40 -14.01 4.58
CA VAL A 171 10.04 -12.72 4.83
C VAL A 171 11.40 -12.60 4.18
N GLU A 172 12.26 -13.63 4.25
CA GLU A 172 13.64 -13.59 3.75
C GLU A 172 13.77 -13.10 2.29
N PRO A 173 12.94 -13.56 1.33
CA PRO A 173 13.05 -13.12 -0.05
C PRO A 173 12.75 -11.63 -0.29
N GLN A 174 12.18 -10.94 0.70
CA GLN A 174 11.71 -9.57 0.60
C GLN A 174 12.08 -8.72 1.84
N ILE A 175 13.02 -9.18 2.64
CA ILE A 175 13.39 -8.53 3.92
C ILE A 175 13.88 -7.10 3.73
N GLU A 176 14.59 -6.82 2.63
CA GLU A 176 15.05 -5.47 2.30
C GLU A 176 13.87 -4.56 1.97
N GLY A 177 12.88 -5.08 1.22
CA GLY A 177 11.66 -4.35 0.90
C GLY A 177 10.84 -4.04 2.14
N ILE A 178 10.68 -5.00 3.07
CA ILE A 178 9.97 -4.78 4.34
C ILE A 178 10.66 -3.70 5.16
N GLY A 179 12.01 -3.73 5.24
CA GLY A 179 12.80 -2.71 5.95
C GLY A 179 12.67 -1.33 5.29
N PHE A 180 12.74 -1.28 3.97
CA PHE A 180 12.56 -0.05 3.20
C PHE A 180 11.14 0.52 3.35
N ASP A 181 10.11 -0.31 3.29
CA ASP A 181 8.72 0.10 3.53
C ASP A 181 8.53 0.70 4.93
N SER A 182 9.11 0.07 5.94
CA SER A 182 9.07 0.59 7.32
C SER A 182 9.75 1.96 7.41
N TRP A 183 10.89 2.12 6.76
CA TRP A 183 11.60 3.39 6.65
C TRP A 183 10.78 4.45 5.93
N MET A 184 10.18 4.12 4.79
CA MET A 184 9.35 5.01 3.99
C MET A 184 8.11 5.51 4.74
N GLN A 185 7.44 4.64 5.49
CA GLN A 185 6.27 5.01 6.31
C GLN A 185 6.61 6.02 7.40
N ALA A 186 7.89 6.15 7.79
CA ALA A 186 8.36 7.16 8.73
C ALA A 186 8.75 8.49 8.06
N ARG A 187 8.71 8.58 6.73
CA ARG A 187 9.02 9.80 5.98
C ARG A 187 7.82 10.74 5.92
N PRO A 188 8.08 12.05 5.68
CA PRO A 188 7.00 13.00 5.42
C PRO A 188 6.13 12.54 4.23
N LEU A 189 4.85 12.80 4.30
CA LEU A 189 3.95 12.52 3.19
C LEU A 189 4.37 13.30 1.93
N GLY A 190 4.70 14.58 2.08
CA GLY A 190 4.97 15.49 0.96
C GLY A 190 3.72 15.96 0.25
N PHE A 191 2.54 15.56 0.73
CA PHE A 191 1.21 15.97 0.23
C PHE A 191 0.22 16.08 1.39
N GLU A 192 -0.92 16.71 1.13
CA GLU A 192 -2.04 16.82 2.07
C GLU A 192 -3.13 15.81 1.71
N ILE A 193 -3.51 14.92 2.63
CA ILE A 193 -4.57 13.92 2.42
C ILE A 193 -5.90 14.62 2.05
N GLY A 194 -6.18 15.77 2.66
CA GLY A 194 -7.37 16.57 2.40
C GLY A 194 -7.48 17.17 0.97
N LYS A 195 -6.43 17.05 0.17
CA LYS A 195 -6.43 17.44 -1.25
C LYS A 195 -6.65 16.27 -2.23
N ILE A 196 -6.82 15.07 -1.72
CA ILE A 196 -7.14 13.89 -2.54
C ILE A 196 -8.64 13.90 -2.82
N GLU A 197 -9.03 14.39 -4.01
CA GLU A 197 -10.43 14.61 -4.38
C GLU A 197 -11.11 13.40 -5.04
N GLN A 198 -10.40 12.29 -5.25
CA GLN A 198 -10.94 11.07 -5.82
C GLN A 198 -11.98 10.45 -4.88
N ASN A 199 -13.01 9.82 -5.46
CA ASN A 199 -13.94 9.02 -4.67
C ASN A 199 -13.16 7.91 -3.97
N SER A 200 -13.27 7.88 -2.65
CA SER A 200 -12.52 6.98 -1.79
C SER A 200 -13.48 6.05 -1.04
N ILE A 201 -13.17 4.77 -1.03
CA ILE A 201 -13.90 3.78 -0.24
C ILE A 201 -12.91 3.08 0.67
N VAL A 202 -13.19 3.13 1.95
CA VAL A 202 -12.39 2.47 2.99
C VAL A 202 -13.22 1.35 3.60
N TRP A 203 -12.70 0.15 3.57
CA TRP A 203 -13.28 -0.99 4.30
C TRP A 203 -12.39 -1.35 5.48
N HIS A 204 -12.98 -1.50 6.65
CA HIS A 204 -12.24 -1.87 7.85
C HIS A 204 -13.07 -2.65 8.85
N SER A 205 -12.45 -3.62 9.54
CA SER A 205 -13.09 -4.35 10.63
C SER A 205 -13.14 -3.51 11.91
N LYS A 206 -14.30 -3.50 12.57
CA LYS A 206 -14.44 -2.89 13.90
C LYS A 206 -13.71 -3.67 14.99
N GLU A 207 -13.38 -4.92 14.73
CA GLU A 207 -12.71 -5.85 15.65
C GLU A 207 -11.20 -5.90 15.44
N ASP A 208 -10.65 -5.07 14.52
CA ASP A 208 -9.22 -5.03 14.25
C ASP A 208 -8.47 -4.46 15.47
N LYS A 209 -7.52 -5.26 15.97
CA LYS A 209 -6.69 -4.89 17.13
C LYS A 209 -5.33 -4.30 16.73
N GLU A 210 -4.90 -4.52 15.49
CA GLU A 210 -3.60 -4.02 14.98
C GLU A 210 -3.74 -2.59 14.45
N ALA A 211 -4.80 -2.34 13.67
CA ALA A 211 -5.17 -1.01 13.21
C ALA A 211 -6.56 -0.65 13.75
N PRO A 212 -6.66 0.06 14.88
CA PRO A 212 -7.95 0.36 15.51
C PRO A 212 -8.89 1.13 14.58
N PHE A 213 -10.18 0.75 14.61
CA PHE A 213 -11.21 1.39 13.79
C PHE A 213 -11.23 2.92 13.93
N GLU A 214 -10.95 3.44 15.13
CA GLU A 214 -10.91 4.88 15.38
C GLU A 214 -9.79 5.57 14.59
N ALA A 215 -8.60 4.95 14.45
CA ALA A 215 -7.51 5.49 13.63
C ALA A 215 -7.91 5.55 12.15
N VAL A 216 -8.58 4.50 11.66
CA VAL A 216 -9.08 4.44 10.27
C VAL A 216 -10.21 5.45 10.04
N LEU A 217 -11.09 5.65 11.02
CA LEU A 217 -12.12 6.69 10.98
C LEU A 217 -11.51 8.09 10.86
N GLN A 218 -10.40 8.37 11.54
CA GLN A 218 -9.71 9.66 11.39
C GLN A 218 -9.13 9.84 9.99
N ILE A 219 -8.48 8.81 9.42
CA ILE A 219 -8.00 8.84 8.02
C ILE A 219 -9.16 9.08 7.06
N SER A 220 -10.28 8.40 7.25
CA SER A 220 -11.47 8.56 6.39
C SER A 220 -12.03 9.98 6.44
N LYS A 221 -11.99 10.64 7.60
CA LYS A 221 -12.41 12.04 7.77
C LYS A 221 -11.47 13.04 7.09
N MET A 222 -10.19 12.68 6.90
CA MET A 222 -9.24 13.53 6.18
C MET A 222 -9.49 13.54 4.66
N LEU A 223 -10.14 12.50 4.11
CA LEU A 223 -10.44 12.37 2.70
C LEU A 223 -11.77 13.08 2.37
N PRO A 224 -11.80 14.07 1.43
CA PRO A 224 -12.99 14.88 1.17
C PRO A 224 -14.21 14.11 0.66
N ARG A 225 -13.97 12.99 -0.06
CA ARG A 225 -15.01 12.17 -0.69
C ARG A 225 -14.83 10.71 -0.29
N CYS A 226 -15.01 10.41 0.99
CA CYS A 226 -14.77 9.09 1.55
C CYS A 226 -16.03 8.43 2.08
N GLU A 227 -16.27 7.21 1.68
CA GLU A 227 -17.21 6.27 2.28
C GLU A 227 -16.43 5.28 3.16
N LEU A 228 -16.69 5.25 4.46
CA LEU A 228 -16.13 4.28 5.39
C LEU A 228 -17.14 3.16 5.66
N ILE A 229 -16.77 1.94 5.31
CA ILE A 229 -17.54 0.72 5.53
C ILE A 229 -16.93 -0.04 6.71
N GLY A 230 -17.59 0.04 7.86
CA GLY A 230 -17.21 -0.73 9.05
C GLY A 230 -17.86 -2.11 9.03
N SER A 231 -17.07 -3.17 9.18
CA SER A 231 -17.55 -4.54 9.27
C SER A 231 -17.30 -5.13 10.65
N SER A 232 -18.16 -6.05 11.09
CA SER A 232 -17.93 -6.90 12.26
C SER A 232 -17.13 -8.17 11.90
N ASP A 233 -16.85 -8.41 10.62
CA ASP A 233 -16.00 -9.53 10.20
C ASP A 233 -14.55 -9.31 10.62
N THR A 234 -13.85 -10.39 10.96
CA THR A 234 -12.43 -10.33 11.34
C THR A 234 -11.59 -9.79 10.19
N CYS A 235 -10.61 -8.94 10.53
CA CYS A 235 -9.69 -8.35 9.58
C CYS A 235 -8.97 -9.40 8.73
N GLY A 236 -8.89 -9.18 7.42
CA GLY A 236 -8.08 -9.98 6.49
C GLY A 236 -8.68 -11.35 6.12
N GLY A 237 -9.87 -11.68 6.56
CA GLY A 237 -10.53 -12.92 6.13
C GLY A 237 -10.92 -12.89 4.66
N GLN A 238 -10.81 -14.04 3.98
CA GLN A 238 -11.19 -14.18 2.56
C GLN A 238 -12.60 -13.63 2.26
N LYS A 239 -13.54 -13.80 3.20
CA LYS A 239 -14.92 -13.29 3.08
C LYS A 239 -14.98 -11.76 3.06
N ALA A 240 -14.14 -11.09 3.86
CA ALA A 240 -14.02 -9.64 3.89
C ALA A 240 -13.48 -9.10 2.56
N ILE A 241 -12.42 -9.73 2.04
CA ILE A 241 -11.86 -9.39 0.72
C ILE A 241 -12.93 -9.54 -0.36
N LEU A 242 -13.65 -10.65 -0.41
CA LEU A 242 -14.70 -10.89 -1.41
C LEU A 242 -15.82 -9.85 -1.32
N GLY A 243 -16.28 -9.52 -0.10
CA GLY A 243 -17.30 -8.48 0.09
C GLY A 243 -16.84 -7.11 -0.40
N PHE A 244 -15.58 -6.76 -0.18
CA PHE A 244 -15.02 -5.49 -0.65
C PHE A 244 -14.85 -5.48 -2.19
N LEU A 245 -14.48 -6.60 -2.79
CA LEU A 245 -14.35 -6.72 -4.23
C LEU A 245 -15.69 -6.52 -4.98
N GLU A 246 -16.81 -6.98 -4.41
CA GLU A 246 -18.13 -6.70 -5.00
C GLU A 246 -18.45 -5.19 -4.99
N ILE A 247 -18.04 -4.46 -3.95
CA ILE A 247 -18.19 -3.00 -3.90
C ILE A 247 -17.30 -2.33 -4.98
N ILE A 248 -16.07 -2.80 -5.13
CA ILE A 248 -15.15 -2.33 -6.17
C ILE A 248 -15.76 -2.51 -7.56
N LYS A 249 -16.40 -3.66 -7.82
CA LYS A 249 -17.04 -3.97 -9.10
C LYS A 249 -18.08 -2.94 -9.54
N GLU A 250 -18.83 -2.40 -8.59
CA GLU A 250 -19.86 -1.40 -8.88
C GLU A 250 -19.29 0.00 -9.19
N LYS A 251 -18.00 0.22 -8.90
CA LYS A 251 -17.36 1.54 -8.97
C LYS A 251 -16.26 1.67 -10.04
N ILE A 252 -15.74 0.55 -10.52
CA ILE A 252 -14.73 0.52 -11.59
C ILE A 252 -15.35 0.65 -12.98
#